data_090f3cbd1878473b7b9082da0cd6b952
#
_entry.id   090f3cbd1878473b7b9082da0cd6b952
#
_cell.length_a   1.000
_cell.length_b   1.000
_cell.length_c   1.000
_cell.angle_alpha   90.00
_cell.angle_beta   90.00
_cell.angle_gamma   90.00
#
_symmetry.space_group_name_H-M   'P 1'
#
loop_
_entity.id
_entity.type
_entity.pdbx_description
1 polymer ?
#
loop_
_entity_poly.entity_id
_entity_poly.type
_entity_poly.pdbx_seq_one_letter_code
_entity_poly.pdbx_strand_id
1 'polypeptide(L)'
;KGFNERIFGIGHFYKFMEVKQYITRMPFRIEYFQQKEVVVHHDRSVEETVYMEILKKLYLFPERLRCMFLHLWCLGLRASEVCTLKGNAYYQQGEDYWIQVYQVKMKNYKRIPIPQALYQIMKVYLKKHEIQPEEFIFKNSRGGACLYGTFRTQMIEACRENKIANGEYLFQSHDYRHTVATMFYDSHVSLQSIRDYLGHTYEEMTRQYIDYMPQRIAKANDEFFEMQGSSLASWLKKEEKDGK
;
A
#
# COMPACT_ATOMS: atom_id res chain seq x y z
N LYS A 1 12.59 4.03 15.93
CA LYS A 1 11.64 2.89 15.97
C LYS A 1 12.33 1.60 16.44
N GLY A 2 13.41 1.14 15.80
CA GLY A 2 14.10 -0.10 16.18
C GLY A 2 14.71 -0.10 17.59
N PHE A 3 15.04 1.06 18.16
CA PHE A 3 15.53 1.14 19.54
C PHE A 3 14.41 0.81 20.54
N ASN A 4 13.26 1.45 20.44
CA ASN A 4 12.13 1.18 21.32
C ASN A 4 11.62 -0.25 21.20
N GLU A 5 11.59 -0.83 19.98
CA GLU A 5 11.25 -2.25 19.78
C GLU A 5 12.18 -3.19 20.53
N ARG A 6 13.49 -2.90 20.58
CA ARG A 6 14.47 -3.67 21.37
C ARG A 6 14.23 -3.52 22.87
N ILE A 7 13.96 -2.30 23.34
CA ILE A 7 13.63 -2.04 24.75
C ILE A 7 12.36 -2.79 25.16
N PHE A 8 11.32 -2.79 24.33
CA PHE A 8 10.12 -3.60 24.57
C PHE A 8 10.42 -5.10 24.61
N GLY A 9 11.25 -5.61 23.69
CA GLY A 9 11.68 -7.01 23.68
C GLY A 9 12.40 -7.41 24.99
N ILE A 10 13.30 -6.56 25.47
CA ILE A 10 13.97 -6.74 26.75
C ILE A 10 12.95 -6.73 27.91
N GLY A 11 12.01 -5.79 27.89
CA GLY A 11 10.95 -5.73 28.88
C GLY A 11 10.07 -6.97 28.93
N HIS A 12 9.68 -7.51 27.79
CA HIS A 12 8.93 -8.76 27.70
C HIS A 12 9.73 -9.95 28.26
N PHE A 13 11.04 -10.00 28.00
CA PHE A 13 11.89 -11.05 28.54
C PHE A 13 11.94 -10.98 30.07
N TYR A 14 12.20 -9.82 30.66
CA TYR A 14 12.24 -9.68 32.12
C TYR A 14 10.86 -9.91 32.75
N LYS A 15 9.77 -9.52 32.08
CA LYS A 15 8.42 -9.83 32.54
C LYS A 15 8.16 -11.32 32.56
N PHE A 16 8.63 -12.07 31.54
CA PHE A 16 8.58 -13.52 31.54
C PHE A 16 9.37 -14.12 32.72
N MET A 17 10.58 -13.61 32.97
CA MET A 17 11.41 -14.06 34.09
C MET A 17 10.73 -13.84 35.47
N GLU A 18 10.08 -12.72 35.65
CA GLU A 18 9.26 -12.41 36.85
C GLU A 18 8.08 -13.37 36.99
N VAL A 19 7.30 -13.57 35.91
CA VAL A 19 6.13 -14.50 35.91
C VAL A 19 6.57 -15.94 36.22
N LYS A 20 7.76 -16.36 35.76
CA LYS A 20 8.32 -17.66 36.02
C LYS A 20 9.06 -17.76 37.38
N GLN A 21 9.04 -16.67 38.15
CA GLN A 21 9.71 -16.58 39.48
C GLN A 21 11.23 -16.79 39.43
N TYR A 22 11.86 -16.56 38.27
CA TYR A 22 13.33 -16.55 38.18
C TYR A 22 13.95 -15.28 38.77
N ILE A 23 13.18 -14.21 38.82
CA ILE A 23 13.50 -12.95 39.49
C ILE A 23 12.27 -12.51 40.33
N THR A 24 12.52 -11.78 41.40
CA THR A 24 11.46 -11.31 42.31
C THR A 24 10.69 -10.13 41.78
N ARG A 25 11.31 -9.28 41.00
CA ARG A 25 10.69 -8.13 40.33
C ARG A 25 11.52 -7.70 39.14
N MET A 26 10.90 -6.96 38.25
CA MET A 26 11.56 -6.34 37.11
C MET A 26 12.64 -5.34 37.59
N PRO A 27 13.91 -5.44 37.11
CA PRO A 27 15.03 -4.65 37.61
C PRO A 27 15.01 -3.19 37.15
N PHE A 28 14.19 -2.81 36.19
CA PHE A 28 14.08 -1.46 35.64
C PHE A 28 12.68 -1.18 35.13
N ARG A 29 12.37 0.10 34.91
CA ARG A 29 11.13 0.54 34.26
C ARG A 29 11.42 0.86 32.80
N ILE A 30 10.68 0.25 31.89
CA ILE A 30 10.85 0.41 30.44
C ILE A 30 10.70 1.86 30.01
N GLU A 31 9.77 2.58 30.64
CA GLU A 31 9.40 3.95 30.31
C GLU A 31 10.59 4.92 30.40
N TYR A 32 11.55 4.64 31.28
CA TYR A 32 12.75 5.49 31.42
C TYR A 32 13.74 5.37 30.25
N PHE A 33 13.65 4.30 29.49
CA PHE A 33 14.56 4.03 28.38
C PHE A 33 13.94 4.30 27.01
N GLN A 34 12.62 4.55 26.97
CA GLN A 34 11.94 4.86 25.73
C GLN A 34 12.37 6.21 25.17
N GLN A 35 12.77 6.23 23.93
CA GLN A 35 12.99 7.46 23.18
C GLN A 35 11.68 7.96 22.62
N LYS A 36 11.44 9.29 22.72
CA LYS A 36 10.30 9.92 22.08
C LYS A 36 10.43 9.73 20.57
N GLU A 37 9.49 8.99 19.99
CA GLU A 37 9.45 8.86 18.53
C GLU A 37 8.91 10.16 17.92
N VAL A 38 9.72 10.81 17.11
CA VAL A 38 9.25 11.89 16.24
C VAL A 38 8.64 11.20 15.03
N VAL A 39 7.34 11.30 14.89
CA VAL A 39 6.65 10.83 13.68
C VAL A 39 6.96 11.82 12.57
N VAL A 40 7.94 11.49 11.73
CA VAL A 40 8.19 12.22 10.50
C VAL A 40 7.31 11.59 9.43
N HIS A 41 6.30 12.33 9.01
CA HIS A 41 5.49 11.94 7.87
C HIS A 41 6.29 12.22 6.60
N HIS A 42 6.76 11.17 5.94
CA HIS A 42 7.34 11.26 4.62
C HIS A 42 6.26 10.91 3.60
N ASP A 43 6.21 11.67 2.52
CA ASP A 43 5.49 11.23 1.32
C ASP A 43 6.15 9.94 0.82
N ARG A 44 5.37 8.88 0.78
CA ARG A 44 5.78 7.58 0.29
C ARG A 44 5.06 7.17 -0.97
N SER A 45 4.22 8.04 -1.50
CA SER A 45 3.56 7.79 -2.78
C SER A 45 4.61 7.72 -3.89
N VAL A 46 4.42 6.80 -4.82
CA VAL A 46 5.27 6.71 -6.00
C VAL A 46 5.00 7.93 -6.88
N GLU A 47 6.05 8.60 -7.32
CA GLU A 47 5.92 9.74 -8.22
C GLU A 47 5.18 9.36 -9.50
N GLU A 48 4.33 10.27 -9.99
CA GLU A 48 3.51 10.06 -11.17
C GLU A 48 4.32 9.69 -12.40
N THR A 49 5.43 10.38 -12.62
CA THR A 49 6.37 10.11 -13.72
C THR A 49 6.86 8.66 -13.70
N VAL A 50 7.19 8.14 -12.52
CA VAL A 50 7.71 6.78 -12.32
C VAL A 50 6.64 5.73 -12.58
N TYR A 51 5.46 5.84 -11.97
CA TYR A 51 4.44 4.82 -12.17
C TYR A 51 3.88 4.84 -13.59
N MET A 52 3.76 6.01 -14.21
CA MET A 52 3.34 6.12 -15.61
C MET A 52 4.37 5.49 -16.55
N GLU A 53 5.66 5.64 -16.27
CA GLU A 53 6.71 4.98 -17.05
C GLU A 53 6.65 3.46 -16.89
N ILE A 54 6.44 2.95 -15.68
CA ILE A 54 6.25 1.50 -15.45
C ILE A 54 5.04 1.00 -16.23
N LEU A 55 3.89 1.68 -16.14
CA LEU A 55 2.67 1.26 -16.84
C LEU A 55 2.88 1.21 -18.36
N LYS A 56 3.53 2.22 -18.94
CA LYS A 56 3.86 2.27 -20.37
C LYS A 56 4.78 1.13 -20.80
N LYS A 57 5.72 0.73 -19.97
CA LYS A 57 6.71 -0.31 -20.25
C LYS A 57 6.34 -1.68 -19.67
N LEU A 58 5.17 -1.82 -19.03
CA LEU A 58 4.78 -3.03 -18.31
C LEU A 58 4.75 -4.27 -19.21
N TYR A 59 4.48 -4.11 -20.50
CA TYR A 59 4.49 -5.20 -21.48
C TYR A 59 5.87 -5.85 -21.67
N LEU A 60 6.96 -5.15 -21.32
CA LEU A 60 8.34 -5.67 -21.38
C LEU A 60 8.68 -6.53 -20.16
N PHE A 61 7.92 -6.41 -19.07
CA PHE A 61 8.18 -7.18 -17.86
C PHE A 61 7.72 -8.64 -18.03
N PRO A 62 8.36 -9.61 -17.37
CA PRO A 62 7.88 -10.98 -17.33
C PRO A 62 6.40 -11.06 -16.92
N GLU A 63 5.60 -11.89 -17.59
CA GLU A 63 4.15 -11.98 -17.41
C GLU A 63 3.74 -12.13 -15.93
N ARG A 64 4.45 -12.97 -15.19
CA ARG A 64 4.22 -13.16 -13.76
C ARG A 64 4.38 -11.85 -12.98
N LEU A 65 5.44 -11.09 -13.22
CA LEU A 65 5.71 -9.83 -12.56
C LEU A 65 4.66 -8.77 -12.92
N ARG A 66 4.21 -8.74 -14.19
CA ARG A 66 3.11 -7.87 -14.61
C ARG A 66 1.84 -8.13 -13.81
N CYS A 67 1.44 -9.40 -13.72
CA CYS A 67 0.26 -9.78 -12.95
C CYS A 67 0.40 -9.41 -11.46
N MET A 68 1.55 -9.72 -10.85
CA MET A 68 1.81 -9.35 -9.45
C MET A 68 1.77 -7.82 -9.24
N PHE A 69 2.40 -7.06 -10.12
CA PHE A 69 2.41 -5.60 -10.07
C PHE A 69 1.01 -4.99 -10.19
N LEU A 70 0.19 -5.49 -11.11
CA LEU A 70 -1.18 -5.01 -11.29
C LEU A 70 -2.03 -5.13 -10.01
N HIS A 71 -1.79 -6.14 -9.17
CA HIS A 71 -2.47 -6.23 -7.88
C HIS A 71 -2.04 -5.14 -6.88
N LEU A 72 -0.77 -4.77 -6.91
CA LEU A 72 -0.29 -3.64 -6.10
C LEU A 72 -0.87 -2.33 -6.60
N TRP A 73 -0.84 -2.13 -7.92
CA TRP A 73 -1.28 -0.90 -8.57
C TRP A 73 -2.79 -0.68 -8.51
N CYS A 74 -3.57 -1.70 -8.90
CA CYS A 74 -5.04 -1.55 -8.97
C CYS A 74 -5.72 -1.64 -7.59
N LEU A 75 -5.14 -2.42 -6.66
CA LEU A 75 -5.84 -2.81 -5.44
C LEU A 75 -5.12 -2.38 -4.15
N GLY A 76 -3.91 -1.86 -4.24
CA GLY A 76 -3.11 -1.52 -3.05
C GLY A 76 -2.84 -2.71 -2.13
N LEU A 77 -2.83 -3.96 -2.64
CA LEU A 77 -2.57 -5.14 -1.83
C LEU A 77 -1.16 -5.11 -1.24
N ARG A 78 -0.98 -5.73 -0.07
CA ARG A 78 0.37 -5.99 0.43
C ARG A 78 1.05 -7.05 -0.43
N ALA A 79 2.35 -6.93 -0.64
CA ALA A 79 3.09 -7.93 -1.44
C ALA A 79 2.94 -9.36 -0.90
N SER A 80 2.87 -9.55 0.43
CA SER A 80 2.59 -10.86 1.04
C SER A 80 1.20 -11.39 0.67
N GLU A 81 0.20 -10.52 0.55
CA GLU A 81 -1.15 -10.88 0.12
C GLU A 81 -1.13 -11.33 -1.34
N VAL A 82 -0.42 -10.60 -2.22
CA VAL A 82 -0.24 -10.99 -3.63
C VAL A 82 0.49 -12.32 -3.76
N CYS A 83 1.58 -12.50 -3.04
CA CYS A 83 2.38 -13.72 -3.08
C CYS A 83 1.60 -14.98 -2.67
N THR A 84 0.56 -14.84 -1.84
CA THR A 84 -0.22 -15.95 -1.29
C THR A 84 -1.58 -16.15 -1.97
N LEU A 85 -1.85 -15.45 -3.09
CA LEU A 85 -3.08 -15.65 -3.86
C LEU A 85 -3.19 -17.06 -4.41
N LYS A 86 -4.40 -17.62 -4.32
CA LYS A 86 -4.74 -18.95 -4.82
C LYS A 86 -5.60 -18.88 -6.08
N GLY A 87 -5.65 -19.98 -6.85
CA GLY A 87 -6.40 -20.06 -8.11
C GLY A 87 -7.90 -19.74 -7.97
N ASN A 88 -8.49 -20.02 -6.79
CA ASN A 88 -9.89 -19.73 -6.48
C ASN A 88 -10.15 -18.31 -5.94
N ALA A 89 -9.12 -17.43 -5.94
CA ALA A 89 -9.24 -16.10 -5.37
C ALA A 89 -10.25 -15.20 -6.11
N TYR A 90 -10.46 -15.40 -7.41
CA TYR A 90 -11.29 -14.52 -8.24
C TYR A 90 -12.65 -15.11 -8.51
N TYR A 91 -13.70 -14.33 -8.28
CA TYR A 91 -15.06 -14.72 -8.55
C TYR A 91 -15.90 -13.54 -9.04
N GLN A 92 -17.03 -13.83 -9.64
CA GLN A 92 -18.02 -12.86 -10.07
C GLN A 92 -19.26 -13.03 -9.22
N GLN A 93 -19.85 -11.92 -8.79
CA GLN A 93 -21.12 -11.89 -8.08
C GLN A 93 -22.03 -10.85 -8.71
N GLY A 94 -23.08 -11.28 -9.41
CA GLY A 94 -23.88 -10.40 -10.25
C GLY A 94 -23.05 -9.82 -11.39
N GLU A 95 -23.04 -8.51 -11.50
CA GLU A 95 -22.25 -7.76 -12.50
C GLU A 95 -20.84 -7.41 -11.97
N ASP A 96 -20.60 -7.60 -10.69
CA ASP A 96 -19.36 -7.19 -10.03
C ASP A 96 -18.31 -8.31 -10.00
N TYR A 97 -17.05 -7.91 -10.10
CA TYR A 97 -15.88 -8.78 -10.01
C TYR A 97 -15.18 -8.58 -8.68
N TRP A 98 -14.81 -9.69 -8.05
CA TRP A 98 -14.29 -9.71 -6.70
C TRP A 98 -13.02 -10.54 -6.58
N ILE A 99 -12.20 -10.19 -5.60
CA ILE A 99 -11.07 -11.00 -5.16
C ILE A 99 -11.19 -11.30 -3.67
N GLN A 100 -10.94 -12.55 -3.28
CA GLN A 100 -10.77 -12.96 -1.90
C GLN A 100 -9.28 -13.08 -1.59
N VAL A 101 -8.83 -12.34 -0.59
CA VAL A 101 -7.41 -12.23 -0.23
C VAL A 101 -7.20 -12.67 1.20
N TYR A 102 -6.24 -13.57 1.44
CA TYR A 102 -5.84 -13.94 2.78
C TYR A 102 -4.87 -12.90 3.36
N GLN A 103 -5.25 -12.28 4.46
CA GLN A 103 -4.43 -11.32 5.18
C GLN A 103 -3.53 -12.05 6.18
N VAL A 104 -2.29 -12.33 5.79
CA VAL A 104 -1.32 -13.10 6.59
C VAL A 104 -1.14 -12.54 8.00
N LYS A 105 -1.04 -11.22 8.14
CA LYS A 105 -0.86 -10.53 9.43
C LYS A 105 -2.09 -10.62 10.34
N MET A 106 -3.28 -10.58 9.77
CA MET A 106 -4.57 -10.57 10.49
C MET A 106 -5.18 -11.95 10.62
N LYS A 107 -4.61 -12.96 9.94
CA LYS A 107 -5.08 -14.35 9.90
C LYS A 107 -6.56 -14.50 9.49
N ASN A 108 -7.04 -13.62 8.61
CA ASN A 108 -8.41 -13.64 8.11
C ASN A 108 -8.45 -13.40 6.61
N TYR A 109 -9.62 -13.61 6.00
CA TYR A 109 -9.88 -13.28 4.62
C TYR A 109 -10.58 -11.94 4.50
N LYS A 110 -10.18 -11.12 3.52
CA LYS A 110 -10.96 -9.98 3.05
C LYS A 110 -11.45 -10.22 1.63
N ARG A 111 -12.57 -9.60 1.28
CA ARG A 111 -13.15 -9.58 -0.07
C ARG A 111 -13.24 -8.15 -0.50
N ILE A 112 -12.72 -7.85 -1.68
CA ILE A 112 -12.75 -6.51 -2.24
C ILE A 112 -13.17 -6.56 -3.71
N PRO A 113 -13.89 -5.54 -4.20
CA PRO A 113 -14.21 -5.42 -5.62
C PRO A 113 -12.94 -5.12 -6.40
N ILE A 114 -12.88 -5.63 -7.63
CA ILE A 114 -11.75 -5.42 -8.54
C ILE A 114 -12.21 -4.94 -9.92
N PRO A 115 -11.37 -4.22 -10.65
CA PRO A 115 -11.67 -3.86 -12.02
C PRO A 115 -11.87 -5.08 -12.91
N GLN A 116 -12.87 -5.04 -13.79
CA GLN A 116 -13.15 -6.10 -14.77
C GLN A 116 -11.90 -6.47 -15.59
N ALA A 117 -11.12 -5.48 -16.00
CA ALA A 117 -9.89 -5.70 -16.77
C ALA A 117 -8.89 -6.59 -16.02
N LEU A 118 -8.68 -6.36 -14.71
CA LEU A 118 -7.80 -7.19 -13.90
C LEU A 118 -8.36 -8.62 -13.77
N TYR A 119 -9.67 -8.76 -13.56
CA TYR A 119 -10.31 -10.07 -13.51
C TYR A 119 -10.07 -10.86 -14.80
N GLN A 120 -10.27 -10.24 -15.97
CA GLN A 120 -10.07 -10.88 -17.27
C GLN A 120 -8.60 -11.29 -17.50
N ILE A 121 -7.66 -10.40 -17.19
CA ILE A 121 -6.22 -10.70 -17.26
C ILE A 121 -5.90 -11.93 -16.42
N MET A 122 -6.40 -11.97 -15.19
CA MET A 122 -6.11 -13.09 -14.30
C MET A 122 -6.80 -14.39 -14.71
N LYS A 123 -8.01 -14.33 -15.28
CA LYS A 123 -8.66 -15.53 -15.85
C LYS A 123 -7.85 -16.12 -17.00
N VAL A 124 -7.32 -15.28 -17.88
CA VAL A 124 -6.44 -15.73 -18.96
C VAL A 124 -5.15 -16.33 -18.40
N TYR A 125 -4.53 -15.67 -17.42
CA TYR A 125 -3.32 -16.15 -16.75
C TYR A 125 -3.53 -17.53 -16.10
N LEU A 126 -4.60 -17.68 -15.31
CA LEU A 126 -4.93 -18.93 -14.63
C LEU A 126 -5.13 -20.08 -15.60
N LYS A 127 -5.87 -19.84 -16.70
CA LYS A 127 -6.12 -20.83 -17.75
C LYS A 127 -4.83 -21.22 -18.47
N LYS A 128 -4.02 -20.23 -18.86
CA LYS A 128 -2.76 -20.44 -19.59
C LYS A 128 -1.75 -21.29 -18.80
N HIS A 129 -1.70 -21.09 -17.49
CA HIS A 129 -0.77 -21.78 -16.59
C HIS A 129 -1.40 -22.99 -15.88
N GLU A 130 -2.63 -23.38 -16.24
CA GLU A 130 -3.37 -24.53 -15.71
C GLU A 130 -3.41 -24.57 -14.17
N ILE A 131 -3.55 -23.36 -13.54
CA ILE A 131 -3.49 -23.22 -12.08
C ILE A 131 -4.77 -23.75 -11.46
N GLN A 132 -4.63 -24.74 -10.58
CA GLN A 132 -5.75 -25.34 -9.86
C GLN A 132 -6.29 -24.42 -8.74
N PRO A 133 -7.56 -24.57 -8.33
CA PRO A 133 -8.19 -23.67 -7.33
C PRO A 133 -7.42 -23.52 -6.03
N GLU A 134 -6.82 -24.58 -5.51
CA GLU A 134 -6.11 -24.55 -4.23
C GLU A 134 -4.62 -24.24 -4.33
N GLU A 135 -4.11 -24.15 -5.54
CA GLU A 135 -2.70 -23.84 -5.78
C GLU A 135 -2.42 -22.34 -5.67
N PHE A 136 -1.19 -22.02 -5.27
CA PHE A 136 -0.72 -20.63 -5.35
C PHE A 136 -0.58 -20.20 -6.83
N ILE A 137 -1.06 -18.99 -7.13
CA ILE A 137 -0.97 -18.44 -8.49
C ILE A 137 0.49 -18.16 -8.85
N PHE A 138 1.20 -17.54 -7.91
CA PHE A 138 2.60 -17.14 -8.09
C PHE A 138 3.51 -18.09 -7.31
N LYS A 139 3.86 -19.21 -7.93
CA LYS A 139 4.64 -20.27 -7.28
C LYS A 139 6.13 -19.93 -7.26
N ASN A 140 6.81 -20.39 -6.22
CA ASN A 140 8.27 -20.52 -6.20
C ASN A 140 8.70 -21.83 -6.88
N SER A 141 10.02 -22.08 -6.98
CA SER A 141 10.57 -23.29 -7.62
C SER A 141 10.17 -24.61 -6.94
N ARG A 142 9.66 -24.57 -5.71
CA ARG A 142 9.20 -25.73 -4.95
C ARG A 142 7.69 -25.91 -4.95
N GLY A 143 6.95 -25.13 -5.76
CA GLY A 143 5.49 -25.16 -5.82
C GLY A 143 4.77 -24.41 -4.69
N GLY A 144 5.47 -23.87 -3.72
CA GLY A 144 4.92 -23.01 -2.67
C GLY A 144 4.70 -21.57 -3.11
N ALA A 145 4.18 -20.73 -2.21
CA ALA A 145 3.99 -19.31 -2.48
C ALA A 145 5.30 -18.60 -2.83
N CYS A 146 5.23 -17.62 -3.72
CA CYS A 146 6.35 -16.73 -4.02
C CYS A 146 6.81 -16.00 -2.76
N LEU A 147 8.11 -15.87 -2.56
CA LEU A 147 8.65 -15.09 -1.45
C LEU A 147 8.67 -13.61 -1.82
N TYR A 148 8.30 -12.76 -0.86
CA TYR A 148 8.34 -11.31 -1.03
C TYR A 148 9.72 -10.80 -1.50
N GLY A 149 10.80 -11.30 -0.88
CA GLY A 149 12.17 -10.91 -1.26
C GLY A 149 12.47 -11.20 -2.73
N THR A 150 12.08 -12.39 -3.21
CA THR A 150 12.24 -12.78 -4.62
C THR A 150 11.45 -11.85 -5.55
N PHE A 151 10.18 -11.61 -5.23
CA PHE A 151 9.35 -10.68 -6.01
C PHE A 151 9.96 -9.28 -6.06
N ARG A 152 10.38 -8.74 -4.89
CA ARG A 152 11.00 -7.42 -4.83
C ARG A 152 12.28 -7.33 -5.67
N THR A 153 13.18 -8.31 -5.54
CA THR A 153 14.43 -8.34 -6.31
C THR A 153 14.15 -8.37 -7.80
N GLN A 154 13.26 -9.26 -8.25
CA GLN A 154 12.89 -9.37 -9.66
C GLN A 154 12.24 -8.08 -10.21
N MET A 155 11.44 -7.38 -9.41
CA MET A 155 10.88 -6.09 -9.81
C MET A 155 11.95 -5.01 -9.93
N ILE A 156 12.92 -4.96 -9.02
CA ILE A 156 14.06 -4.02 -9.11
C ILE A 156 14.88 -4.29 -10.37
N GLU A 157 15.16 -5.56 -10.67
CA GLU A 157 15.89 -5.96 -11.87
C GLU A 157 15.12 -5.56 -13.13
N ALA A 158 13.83 -5.88 -13.21
CA ALA A 158 13.00 -5.51 -14.35
C ALA A 158 12.89 -3.98 -14.52
N CYS A 159 12.79 -3.22 -13.45
CA CYS A 159 12.82 -1.75 -13.51
C CYS A 159 14.16 -1.23 -14.04
N ARG A 160 15.27 -1.79 -13.58
CA ARG A 160 16.62 -1.39 -14.04
C ARG A 160 16.85 -1.73 -15.51
N GLU A 161 16.50 -2.96 -15.94
CA GLU A 161 16.64 -3.42 -17.33
C GLU A 161 15.83 -2.56 -18.31
N ASN A 162 14.65 -2.14 -17.88
CA ASN A 162 13.77 -1.28 -18.68
C ASN A 162 14.00 0.22 -18.43
N LYS A 163 15.07 0.58 -17.75
CA LYS A 163 15.50 1.98 -17.50
C LYS A 163 14.39 2.85 -16.89
N ILE A 164 13.61 2.30 -15.94
CA ILE A 164 12.62 3.09 -15.19
C ILE A 164 13.38 4.11 -14.34
N ALA A 165 12.99 5.39 -14.40
CA ALA A 165 13.71 6.52 -13.83
C ALA A 165 15.22 6.43 -14.11
N ASN A 166 15.59 6.28 -15.39
CA ASN A 166 16.97 6.08 -15.85
C ASN A 166 17.69 4.85 -15.27
N GLY A 167 16.96 3.88 -14.73
CA GLY A 167 17.51 2.68 -14.12
C GLY A 167 17.83 2.82 -12.63
N GLU A 168 17.51 3.94 -12.01
CA GLU A 168 17.80 4.24 -10.59
C GLU A 168 16.63 3.92 -9.65
N TYR A 169 15.44 3.60 -10.21
CA TYR A 169 14.26 3.35 -9.39
C TYR A 169 14.38 2.08 -8.55
N LEU A 170 14.28 2.24 -7.24
CA LEU A 170 14.26 1.14 -6.28
C LEU A 170 12.82 0.78 -5.91
N PHE A 171 12.30 -0.26 -6.55
CA PHE A 171 10.94 -0.73 -6.32
C PHE A 171 10.66 -1.06 -4.85
N GLN A 172 9.60 -0.46 -4.32
CA GLN A 172 9.07 -0.69 -2.97
C GLN A 172 7.57 -0.96 -3.07
N SER A 173 7.16 -2.19 -2.83
CA SER A 173 5.75 -2.60 -2.99
C SER A 173 4.79 -1.84 -2.06
N HIS A 174 5.27 -1.38 -0.91
CA HIS A 174 4.47 -0.69 0.08
C HIS A 174 4.08 0.73 -0.37
N ASP A 175 4.93 1.36 -1.18
CA ASP A 175 4.71 2.71 -1.70
C ASP A 175 3.51 2.74 -2.65
N TYR A 176 3.25 1.66 -3.41
CA TYR A 176 2.04 1.52 -4.23
C TYR A 176 0.76 1.50 -3.42
N ARG A 177 0.81 0.92 -2.22
CA ARG A 177 -0.33 0.94 -1.32
C ARG A 177 -0.60 2.34 -0.78
N HIS A 178 0.45 3.13 -0.50
CA HIS A 178 0.33 4.54 -0.18
C HIS A 178 -0.28 5.31 -1.36
N THR A 179 0.24 5.11 -2.55
CA THR A 179 -0.25 5.74 -3.78
C THR A 179 -1.75 5.47 -3.99
N VAL A 180 -2.18 4.21 -3.88
CA VAL A 180 -3.60 3.84 -4.05
C VAL A 180 -4.48 4.46 -2.95
N ALA A 181 -4.03 4.43 -1.69
CA ALA A 181 -4.75 5.06 -0.59
C ALA A 181 -4.93 6.57 -0.82
N THR A 182 -3.88 7.22 -1.28
CA THR A 182 -3.87 8.64 -1.61
C THR A 182 -4.78 8.96 -2.79
N MET A 183 -4.73 8.19 -3.87
CA MET A 183 -5.62 8.34 -5.03
C MET A 183 -7.10 8.19 -4.64
N PHE A 184 -7.45 7.23 -3.79
CA PHE A 184 -8.81 7.09 -3.30
C PHE A 184 -9.25 8.30 -2.46
N TYR A 185 -8.37 8.80 -1.60
CA TYR A 185 -8.65 9.98 -0.81
C TYR A 185 -8.85 11.23 -1.67
N ASP A 186 -7.97 11.44 -2.65
CA ASP A 186 -8.07 12.54 -3.62
C ASP A 186 -9.34 12.43 -4.49
N SER A 187 -9.83 11.20 -4.69
CA SER A 187 -11.12 10.93 -5.36
C SER A 187 -12.33 11.01 -4.41
N HIS A 188 -12.17 11.64 -3.25
CA HIS A 188 -13.23 11.85 -2.24
C HIS A 188 -13.83 10.56 -1.64
N VAL A 189 -13.11 9.44 -1.68
CA VAL A 189 -13.48 8.22 -0.96
C VAL A 189 -13.26 8.44 0.54
N SER A 190 -14.24 8.09 1.37
CA SER A 190 -14.13 8.27 2.81
C SER A 190 -12.97 7.47 3.42
N LEU A 191 -12.32 8.03 4.46
CA LEU A 191 -11.25 7.33 5.20
C LEU A 191 -11.69 5.96 5.71
N GLN A 192 -12.94 5.84 6.16
CA GLN A 192 -13.50 4.57 6.60
C GLN A 192 -13.56 3.56 5.45
N SER A 193 -14.05 3.96 4.28
CA SER A 193 -14.10 3.09 3.11
C SER A 193 -12.70 2.65 2.66
N ILE A 194 -11.73 3.58 2.67
CA ILE A 194 -10.33 3.27 2.35
C ILE A 194 -9.74 2.29 3.38
N ARG A 195 -10.00 2.51 4.67
CA ARG A 195 -9.60 1.61 5.75
C ARG A 195 -10.11 0.19 5.52
N ASP A 196 -11.40 0.07 5.26
CA ASP A 196 -12.07 -1.22 5.09
C ASP A 196 -11.59 -1.93 3.81
N TYR A 197 -11.45 -1.17 2.70
CA TYR A 197 -10.90 -1.69 1.44
C TYR A 197 -9.46 -2.20 1.60
N LEU A 198 -8.60 -1.42 2.23
CA LEU A 198 -7.22 -1.82 2.46
C LEU A 198 -7.09 -2.88 3.57
N GLY A 199 -8.09 -3.06 4.43
CA GLY A 199 -8.08 -3.99 5.56
C GLY A 199 -7.13 -3.51 6.66
N HIS A 200 -7.27 -2.25 7.08
CA HIS A 200 -6.59 -1.70 8.23
C HIS A 200 -7.47 -1.88 9.49
N THR A 201 -6.85 -2.23 10.62
CA THR A 201 -7.57 -2.45 11.88
C THR A 201 -8.08 -1.14 12.46
N TYR A 202 -7.29 -0.06 12.33
CA TYR A 202 -7.59 1.25 12.90
C TYR A 202 -7.48 2.33 11.82
N GLU A 203 -8.25 3.40 11.95
CA GLU A 203 -8.26 4.53 11.03
C GLU A 203 -6.91 5.27 11.00
N GLU A 204 -6.22 5.36 12.16
CA GLU A 204 -4.87 5.92 12.25
C GLU A 204 -3.88 5.24 11.31
N MET A 205 -4.05 3.92 11.10
CA MET A 205 -3.24 3.20 10.12
C MET A 205 -3.51 3.68 8.69
N THR A 206 -4.75 4.04 8.37
CA THR A 206 -5.11 4.60 7.07
C THR A 206 -4.59 6.01 6.91
N ARG A 207 -4.71 6.83 7.94
CA ARG A 207 -4.18 8.20 7.95
C ARG A 207 -2.68 8.27 7.72
N GLN A 208 -1.91 7.27 8.16
CA GLN A 208 -0.47 7.19 7.90
C GLN A 208 -0.14 6.90 6.42
N TYR A 209 -1.09 6.36 5.66
CA TYR A 209 -0.92 6.11 4.22
C TYR A 209 -1.37 7.30 3.36
N ILE A 210 -2.18 8.15 3.92
CA ILE A 210 -2.61 9.37 3.25
C ILE A 210 -1.65 10.44 3.74
N ASP A 211 -0.73 10.80 2.88
CA ASP A 211 0.22 11.85 3.19
C ASP A 211 -0.56 13.14 3.41
N TYR A 212 -0.59 13.54 4.68
CA TYR A 212 -1.15 14.82 5.07
C TYR A 212 -0.20 15.91 4.58
N MET A 213 -0.46 16.43 3.40
CA MET A 213 0.31 17.51 2.85
C MET A 213 -0.42 18.83 3.01
N PRO A 214 0.16 19.78 3.76
CA PRO A 214 -0.35 21.16 3.78
C PRO A 214 -0.56 21.72 2.37
N GLN A 215 0.30 21.36 1.42
CA GLN A 215 0.21 21.73 0.01
C GLN A 215 -1.05 21.19 -0.69
N ARG A 216 -1.56 20.02 -0.30
CA ARG A 216 -2.82 19.46 -0.85
C ARG A 216 -4.03 20.23 -0.34
N ILE A 217 -4.01 20.63 0.93
CA ILE A 217 -5.07 21.45 1.50
C ILE A 217 -5.05 22.83 0.83
N ALA A 218 -3.88 23.43 0.66
CA ALA A 218 -3.74 24.69 -0.07
C ALA A 218 -4.28 24.56 -1.50
N LYS A 219 -3.85 23.53 -2.25
CA LYS A 219 -4.33 23.29 -3.61
C LYS A 219 -5.85 23.03 -3.66
N ALA A 220 -6.39 22.21 -2.76
CA ALA A 220 -7.83 21.95 -2.68
C ALA A 220 -8.61 23.21 -2.32
N ASN A 221 -8.07 24.07 -1.47
CA ASN A 221 -8.64 25.37 -1.16
C ASN A 221 -8.61 26.30 -2.38
N ASP A 222 -7.51 26.37 -3.09
CA ASP A 222 -7.37 27.19 -4.30
C ASP A 222 -8.36 26.72 -5.37
N GLU A 223 -8.43 25.41 -5.62
CA GLU A 223 -9.41 24.82 -6.55
C GLU A 223 -10.86 25.09 -6.11
N PHE A 224 -11.17 24.95 -4.82
CA PHE A 224 -12.50 25.24 -4.29
C PHE A 224 -12.89 26.71 -4.49
N PHE A 225 -11.97 27.63 -4.19
CA PHE A 225 -12.21 29.07 -4.37
C PHE A 225 -12.26 29.49 -5.83
N GLU A 226 -11.52 28.84 -6.73
CA GLU A 226 -11.59 29.07 -8.17
C GLU A 226 -12.90 28.55 -8.77
N MET A 227 -13.32 27.32 -8.41
CA MET A 227 -14.54 26.70 -8.93
C MET A 227 -15.83 27.40 -8.47
N GLN A 228 -15.87 27.91 -7.26
CA GLN A 228 -17.08 28.50 -6.70
C GLN A 228 -17.30 29.97 -7.13
N GLY A 229 -16.38 30.58 -7.87
CA GLY A 229 -16.47 32.01 -8.17
C GLY A 229 -16.67 32.82 -6.88
N SER A 230 -16.02 32.40 -5.80
CA SER A 230 -16.32 32.87 -4.45
C SER A 230 -16.20 34.40 -4.41
N SER A 231 -17.09 35.01 -3.63
CA SER A 231 -17.08 36.45 -3.38
C SER A 231 -15.72 36.97 -2.90
N LEU A 232 -14.90 36.08 -2.29
CA LEU A 232 -13.55 36.37 -1.80
C LEU A 232 -12.56 36.56 -2.95
N ALA A 233 -12.53 35.65 -3.94
CA ALA A 233 -11.66 35.78 -5.12
C ALA A 233 -12.05 36.96 -6.00
N SER A 234 -13.32 37.27 -6.08
CA SER A 234 -13.80 38.45 -6.78
C SER A 234 -13.49 39.75 -6.01
N TRP A 235 -13.45 39.66 -4.70
CA TRP A 235 -13.08 40.79 -3.81
C TRP A 235 -11.60 41.14 -3.93
N LEU A 236 -10.72 40.16 -3.84
CA LEU A 236 -9.28 40.35 -3.99
C LEU A 236 -8.91 40.90 -5.37
N LYS A 237 -9.58 40.41 -6.43
CA LYS A 237 -9.40 40.95 -7.80
C LYS A 237 -9.94 42.37 -7.98
N LYS A 238 -10.86 42.82 -7.13
CA LYS A 238 -11.36 44.20 -7.12
C LYS A 238 -10.37 45.15 -6.45
N GLU A 239 -9.77 44.77 -5.34
CA GLU A 239 -8.77 45.57 -4.63
C GLU A 239 -7.51 45.81 -5.47
N GLU A 240 -7.07 44.80 -6.27
CA GLU A 240 -5.94 44.99 -7.20
C GLU A 240 -6.24 45.96 -8.36
N LYS A 241 -7.53 46.16 -8.71
CA LYS A 241 -7.92 47.11 -9.76
C LYS A 241 -8.12 48.54 -9.25
N ASP A 242 -8.52 48.67 -8.00
CA ASP A 242 -8.78 49.99 -7.38
C ASP A 242 -7.53 50.55 -6.68
N GLY A 243 -6.42 49.79 -6.62
CA GLY A 243 -5.13 50.21 -6.06
C GLY A 243 -4.10 50.70 -7.08
N LYS A 244 -4.56 51.06 -8.28
CA LYS A 244 -3.70 51.70 -9.31
C LYS A 244 -4.13 53.13 -9.60
#